data_dd8a4b5ef25e9a7cefa1b4fccfa52546
#
_entry.id   dd8a4b5ef25e9a7cefa1b4fccfa52546
#
_cell.length_a   1.000
_cell.length_b   1.000
_cell.length_c   1.000
_cell.angle_alpha   90.00
_cell.angle_beta   90.00
_cell.angle_gamma   90.00
#
_symmetry.space_group_name_H-M   'P 1'
#
loop_
_entity.id
_entity.type
_entity.pdbx_description
1 polymer ?
#
loop_
_entity_poly.entity_id
_entity_poly.type
_entity_poly.pdbx_seq_one_letter_code
_entity_poly.pdbx_strand_id
1 'polypeptide(L)'
;MKRKYETIFIVDSSIGEEAVKIVVEKFVNLIKEAGEINKVDEWGNKRLAYKIKDKLDGYYVLVLFDADTEFPQELERIYKITEGILRYLIIRKDV
;
A
#
# COMPACT_ATOMS: atom_id res chain seq x y z
N MET A 1 -19.01 -8.40 7.24
CA MET A 1 -19.31 -7.01 7.61
C MET A 1 -18.16 -6.10 7.18
N LYS A 2 -18.48 -5.02 6.48
CA LYS A 2 -17.46 -4.10 5.98
C LYS A 2 -17.10 -3.04 7.00
N ARG A 3 -15.82 -2.69 7.01
CA ARG A 3 -15.28 -1.63 7.86
C ARG A 3 -14.43 -0.69 7.02
N LYS A 4 -14.18 0.49 7.54
CA LYS A 4 -13.34 1.48 6.88
C LYS A 4 -11.89 1.30 7.30
N TYR A 5 -11.01 1.28 6.31
CA TYR A 5 -9.58 1.11 6.52
C TYR A 5 -8.77 2.14 5.75
N GLU A 6 -7.58 2.36 6.24
CA GLU A 6 -6.58 3.15 5.55
C GLU A 6 -5.33 2.29 5.44
N THR A 7 -4.74 2.26 4.26
CA THR A 7 -3.44 1.62 4.09
C THR A 7 -2.49 2.62 3.45
N ILE A 8 -1.26 2.63 3.96
CA ILE A 8 -0.18 3.41 3.36
C ILE A 8 0.92 2.40 3.06
N PHE A 9 1.43 2.41 1.84
CA PHE A 9 2.55 1.55 1.52
C PHE A 9 3.60 2.31 0.75
N ILE A 10 4.85 1.88 0.91
CA ILE A 10 6.01 2.51 0.31
C ILE A 10 6.65 1.51 -0.62
N VAL A 11 6.78 1.90 -1.90
CA VAL A 11 7.39 1.05 -2.92
C VAL A 11 8.82 1.52 -3.16
N ASP A 12 9.73 0.57 -3.31
CA ASP A 12 11.13 0.85 -3.63
C ASP A 12 11.21 1.51 -4.99
N SER A 13 11.55 2.81 -5.02
CA SER A 13 11.59 3.56 -6.27
C SER A 13 12.80 3.20 -7.13
N SER A 14 13.79 2.50 -6.57
CA SER A 14 14.97 2.09 -7.35
C SER A 14 14.67 0.99 -8.37
N ILE A 15 13.48 0.37 -8.28
CA ILE A 15 13.10 -0.67 -9.24
C ILE A 15 12.66 -0.08 -10.59
N GLY A 16 12.53 1.24 -10.69
CA GLY A 16 12.15 1.94 -11.91
C GLY A 16 10.69 2.32 -11.96
N GLU A 17 10.37 3.38 -12.71
CA GLU A 17 9.02 3.91 -12.76
C GLU A 17 7.96 2.90 -13.19
N GLU A 18 8.26 2.10 -14.21
CA GLU A 18 7.29 1.12 -14.68
C GLU A 18 7.02 0.02 -13.67
N ALA A 19 8.07 -0.45 -13.03
CA ALA A 19 7.92 -1.49 -12.01
C ALA A 19 7.17 -0.95 -10.79
N VAL A 20 7.43 0.30 -10.39
CA VAL A 20 6.68 0.96 -9.32
C VAL A 20 5.20 1.01 -9.67
N LYS A 21 4.88 1.43 -10.88
CA LYS A 21 3.50 1.53 -11.36
C LYS A 21 2.80 0.18 -11.29
N ILE A 22 3.48 -0.88 -11.71
CA ILE A 22 2.91 -2.22 -11.69
C ILE A 22 2.59 -2.65 -10.25
N VAL A 23 3.50 -2.37 -9.31
CA VAL A 23 3.27 -2.70 -7.91
C VAL A 23 2.09 -1.93 -7.35
N VAL A 24 2.02 -0.62 -7.63
CA VAL A 24 0.92 0.22 -7.17
C VAL A 24 -0.42 -0.30 -7.71
N GLU A 25 -0.47 -0.58 -9.01
CA GLU A 25 -1.69 -1.10 -9.64
C GLU A 25 -2.10 -2.45 -9.07
N LYS A 26 -1.13 -3.30 -8.77
CA LYS A 26 -1.41 -4.60 -8.16
C LYS A 26 -2.19 -4.43 -6.86
N PHE A 27 -1.76 -3.54 -5.98
CA PHE A 27 -2.41 -3.35 -4.70
C PHE A 27 -3.73 -2.60 -4.82
N VAL A 28 -3.81 -1.61 -5.69
CA VAL A 28 -5.07 -0.91 -5.94
C VAL A 28 -6.12 -1.89 -6.45
N ASN A 29 -5.76 -2.73 -7.42
CA ASN A 29 -6.69 -3.72 -7.97
C ASN A 29 -7.08 -4.77 -6.94
N LEU A 30 -6.14 -5.22 -6.13
CA LEU A 30 -6.41 -6.18 -5.07
C LEU A 30 -7.45 -5.63 -4.09
N ILE A 31 -7.29 -4.38 -3.67
CA ILE A 31 -8.20 -3.73 -2.75
C ILE A 31 -9.56 -3.52 -3.42
N LYS A 32 -9.54 -3.10 -4.67
CA LYS A 32 -10.78 -2.86 -5.44
C LYS A 32 -11.62 -4.12 -5.57
N GLU A 33 -10.96 -5.26 -5.78
CA GLU A 33 -11.67 -6.55 -5.90
C GLU A 33 -12.22 -7.03 -4.57
N ALA A 34 -11.57 -6.68 -3.47
CA ALA A 34 -11.98 -7.11 -2.14
C ALA A 34 -13.04 -6.22 -1.51
N GLY A 35 -13.19 -4.99 -2.01
CA GLY A 35 -14.12 -4.05 -1.39
C GLY A 35 -14.35 -2.84 -2.25
N GLU A 36 -14.47 -1.68 -1.60
CA GLU A 36 -14.73 -0.43 -2.27
C GLU A 36 -13.64 0.58 -1.94
N ILE A 37 -13.05 1.17 -2.97
CA ILE A 37 -12.04 2.20 -2.79
C ILE A 37 -12.72 3.57 -2.68
N ASN A 38 -12.43 4.28 -1.61
CA ASN A 38 -12.96 5.63 -1.39
C ASN A 38 -11.98 6.70 -1.89
N LYS A 39 -10.68 6.42 -1.79
CA LYS A 39 -9.67 7.38 -2.23
C LYS A 39 -8.35 6.66 -2.48
N VAL A 40 -7.66 7.04 -3.54
CA VAL A 40 -6.28 6.66 -3.79
C VAL A 40 -5.49 7.94 -3.90
N ASP A 41 -4.47 8.08 -3.07
CA ASP A 41 -3.63 9.27 -3.07
C ASP A 41 -2.17 8.84 -3.24
N GLU A 42 -1.61 9.12 -4.39
CA GLU A 42 -0.22 8.80 -4.69
C GLU A 42 0.62 10.03 -4.37
N TRP A 43 1.32 9.96 -3.25
CA TRP A 43 2.15 11.09 -2.80
C TRP A 43 3.43 11.22 -3.61
N GLY A 44 3.79 10.18 -4.34
CA GLY A 44 4.99 10.18 -5.16
C GLY A 44 6.25 9.80 -4.38
N ASN A 45 7.38 10.02 -5.02
CA ASN A 45 8.66 9.66 -4.45
C ASN A 45 9.06 10.65 -3.36
N LYS A 46 9.33 10.16 -2.17
CA LYS A 46 9.72 11.00 -1.03
C LYS A 46 10.90 10.39 -0.31
N ARG A 47 11.68 11.27 0.33
CA ARG A 47 12.81 10.84 1.12
C ARG A 47 12.32 10.21 2.42
N LEU A 48 12.90 9.06 2.75
CA LEU A 48 12.58 8.37 3.99
C LEU A 48 13.26 9.10 5.17
N ALA A 49 12.61 9.09 6.34
CA ALA A 49 13.16 9.69 7.54
C ALA A 49 14.45 8.98 7.97
N TYR A 50 14.53 7.69 7.66
CA TYR A 50 15.72 6.87 7.89
C TYR A 50 15.72 5.76 6.86
N LYS A 51 16.89 5.13 6.67
CA LYS A 51 17.02 4.06 5.67
C LYS A 51 16.14 2.88 6.01
N ILE A 52 15.44 2.35 4.99
CA ILE A 52 14.70 1.10 5.09
C ILE A 52 15.30 0.18 4.04
N LYS A 53 15.84 -0.96 4.45
CA LYS A 53 16.50 -1.92 3.56
C LYS A 53 17.57 -1.23 2.70
N ASP A 54 18.32 -0.31 3.33
CA ASP A 54 19.37 0.50 2.69
C ASP A 54 18.86 1.47 1.62
N LYS A 55 17.58 1.75 1.58
CA LYS A 55 16.99 2.72 0.65
C LYS A 55 16.75 4.03 1.36
N LEU A 56 16.98 5.14 0.64
CA LEU A 56 16.78 6.50 1.16
C LEU A 56 15.46 7.11 0.70
N ASP A 57 14.91 6.61 -0.39
CA ASP A 57 13.69 7.13 -1.00
C ASP A 57 12.68 6.02 -1.19
N GLY A 58 11.41 6.39 -1.26
CA GLY A 58 10.35 5.47 -1.58
C GLY A 58 9.16 6.19 -2.20
N TYR A 59 8.36 5.44 -2.93
CA TYR A 59 7.15 5.95 -3.54
C TYR A 59 5.98 5.66 -2.61
N TYR A 60 5.33 6.70 -2.13
CA TYR A 60 4.28 6.61 -1.11
C TYR A 60 2.90 6.60 -1.73
N VAL A 61 2.06 5.66 -1.30
CA VAL A 61 0.67 5.57 -1.74
C VAL A 61 -0.22 5.38 -0.53
N LEU A 62 -1.31 6.15 -0.49
CA LEU A 62 -2.36 6.01 0.53
C LEU A 62 -3.64 5.58 -0.14
N VAL A 63 -4.34 4.60 0.45
CA VAL A 63 -5.64 4.15 -0.04
C VAL A 63 -6.61 4.10 1.11
N LEU A 64 -7.77 4.75 0.93
CA LEU A 64 -8.90 4.64 1.86
C LEU A 64 -9.91 3.70 1.22
N PHE A 65 -10.37 2.70 1.97
CA PHE A 65 -11.24 1.69 1.41
C PHE A 65 -12.14 1.05 2.47
N ASP A 66 -13.20 0.42 1.99
CA ASP A 66 -14.10 -0.39 2.80
C ASP A 66 -13.90 -1.85 2.39
N ALA A 67 -13.82 -2.74 3.35
CA ALA A 67 -13.65 -4.17 3.09
C ALA A 67 -14.09 -4.98 4.30
N ASP A 68 -14.25 -6.28 4.09
CA ASP A 68 -14.55 -7.19 5.19
C ASP A 68 -13.40 -7.24 6.18
N THR A 69 -13.71 -7.54 7.43
CA THR A 69 -12.73 -7.54 8.52
C THR A 69 -11.64 -8.60 8.34
N GLU A 70 -11.84 -9.54 7.45
CA GLU A 70 -10.83 -10.57 7.14
C GLU A 70 -9.79 -10.10 6.11
N PHE A 71 -10.12 -9.09 5.33
CA PHE A 71 -9.25 -8.64 4.25
C PHE A 71 -7.93 -8.05 4.70
N PRO A 72 -7.84 -7.24 5.79
CA PRO A 72 -6.54 -6.69 6.19
C PRO A 72 -5.45 -7.73 6.41
N GLN A 73 -5.80 -8.90 6.94
CA GLN A 73 -4.85 -10.00 7.10
C GLN A 73 -4.30 -10.48 5.77
N GLU A 74 -5.19 -10.61 4.78
CA GLU A 74 -4.79 -11.04 3.45
C GLU A 74 -3.93 -9.97 2.78
N LEU A 75 -4.31 -8.70 2.93
CA LEU A 75 -3.53 -7.60 2.38
C LEU A 75 -2.11 -7.58 2.97
N GLU A 76 -2.02 -7.75 4.29
CA GLU A 76 -0.73 -7.80 4.97
C GLU A 76 0.13 -8.95 4.44
N ARG A 77 -0.48 -10.13 4.28
CA ARG A 77 0.23 -11.28 3.76
C ARG A 77 0.84 -11.00 2.39
N ILE A 78 0.05 -10.34 1.53
CA ILE A 78 0.52 -10.03 0.18
C ILE A 78 1.59 -8.95 0.19
N TYR A 79 1.49 -7.96 1.08
CA TYR A 79 2.57 -7.00 1.25
C TYR A 79 3.88 -7.70 1.62
N LYS A 80 3.81 -8.66 2.54
CA LYS A 80 5.02 -9.33 3.02
C LYS A 80 5.71 -10.17 1.96
N ILE A 81 4.98 -10.72 1.02
CA ILE A 81 5.56 -11.57 -0.02
C ILE A 81 5.84 -10.84 -1.34
N THR A 82 5.52 -9.55 -1.41
CA THR A 82 5.71 -8.79 -2.65
C THR A 82 7.04 -8.07 -2.63
N GLU A 83 7.88 -8.35 -3.62
CA GLU A 83 9.12 -7.61 -3.80
C GLU A 83 8.80 -6.17 -4.19
N GLY A 84 9.60 -5.25 -3.70
CA GLY A 84 9.42 -3.84 -3.98
C GLY A 84 8.67 -3.09 -2.91
N ILE A 85 8.03 -3.78 -1.97
CA ILE A 85 7.39 -3.12 -0.83
C ILE A 85 8.43 -2.92 0.27
N LEU A 86 8.72 -1.66 0.60
CA LEU A 86 9.66 -1.34 1.67
C LEU A 86 8.99 -1.33 3.03
N ARG A 87 7.77 -0.82 3.07
CA ARG A 87 7.04 -0.69 4.32
C ARG A 87 5.55 -0.56 4.02
N TYR A 88 4.73 -0.95 4.98
CA TYR A 88 3.28 -0.79 4.86
C TYR A 88 2.67 -0.55 6.23
N LEU A 89 1.46 0.01 6.22
CA LEU A 89 0.67 0.26 7.42
C LEU A 89 -0.79 0.03 7.05
N ILE A 90 -1.53 -0.64 7.91
CA ILE A 90 -2.97 -0.84 7.73
C ILE A 90 -3.65 -0.42 9.02
N ILE A 91 -4.58 0.53 8.93
CA ILE A 91 -5.28 1.08 10.09
C ILE A 91 -6.78 0.96 9.86
N ARG A 92 -7.50 0.59 10.91
CA ARG A 92 -8.95 0.63 10.90
C ARG A 92 -9.40 2.03 11.30
N LYS A 93 -10.24 2.66 10.46
CA LYS A 93 -10.60 4.07 10.62
C LYS A 93 -11.94 4.32 11.29
N ASP A 94 -12.78 3.31 11.42
CA ASP A 94 -14.13 3.48 11.96
C ASP A 94 -14.25 3.13 13.45
N VAL A 95 -13.16 3.15 14.15
CA VAL A 95 -13.15 2.89 15.60
C VAL A 95 -12.74 4.13 16.36
#